data_21f42abedcc2417efb2ad83e85990171
#
_entry.id   21f42abedcc2417efb2ad83e85990171
#
_cell.length_a   1.000
_cell.length_b   1.000
_cell.length_c   1.000
_cell.angle_alpha   90.00
_cell.angle_beta   90.00
_cell.angle_gamma   90.00
#
_symmetry.space_group_name_H-M   'P 1'
#
loop_
_entity.id
_entity.type
_entity.pdbx_description
1 polymer ?
#
loop_
_entity_poly.entity_id
_entity_poly.type
_entity_poly.pdbx_seq_one_letter_code
_entity_poly.pdbx_strand_id
1 'polypeptide(L)'
;MVSWIDGGVCAAQGFRAAGLHVGVKTHNVNKKDVALIVSDADCAAAAVFTTNVVKAAPIHVTKAHLANGRARAVVANSGNANACAPLGEENAKRMCAAAAKAIGCGAEDVLVCSTGVIGQTLRVNVIEEGMEELASLLERSGAASDAAAHAIMTTDTVKKEAAVETTVGGKTVRIGGIAKGSGMIHPNMGTMLCFITTDCAISPEMIREALVDTAHVSFNRISVDGDTSTNDTCLVLANGLAGNETITGEGEDYAAFLEALKALCVRLARMMAKDGEGARHLITCTVAGAKDEESAQTIAKSVISSTLTKAAIFGCDANWGRVLCAMGYSGEEFDPDKVDVAFASAAGEIPVCRQGRGLDFDEDLAKRILTEDEVEIRVRMGEGDAACTCWGCDITYDYIKINGDYRT
;
A
#
# COMPACT_ATOMS: atom_id res chain seq x y z
N MET A 1 -22.15 -3.35 7.21
CA MET A 1 -21.58 -2.17 7.94
C MET A 1 -20.17 -2.53 8.39
N VAL A 2 -19.18 -1.71 8.05
CA VAL A 2 -17.75 -1.95 8.37
C VAL A 2 -17.43 -1.30 9.71
N SER A 3 -16.83 -2.07 10.62
CA SER A 3 -16.37 -1.61 11.93
C SER A 3 -14.87 -1.75 12.05
N TRP A 4 -14.18 -0.71 12.53
CA TRP A 4 -12.74 -0.77 12.80
C TRP A 4 -12.48 -1.52 14.09
N ILE A 5 -11.50 -2.41 14.07
CA ILE A 5 -11.03 -3.17 15.23
C ILE A 5 -9.50 -3.02 15.38
N ASP A 6 -8.99 -3.34 16.54
CA ASP A 6 -7.55 -3.38 16.78
C ASP A 6 -6.92 -4.61 16.12
N GLY A 7 -5.68 -4.43 15.67
CA GLY A 7 -4.87 -5.50 15.09
C GLY A 7 -4.47 -5.26 13.65
N GLY A 8 -3.90 -6.28 13.04
CA GLY A 8 -3.45 -6.35 11.66
C GLY A 8 -3.62 -7.77 11.15
N VAL A 9 -2.58 -8.39 10.61
CA VAL A 9 -2.67 -9.74 10.01
C VAL A 9 -3.10 -10.85 10.97
N CYS A 10 -3.03 -10.63 12.28
CA CYS A 10 -3.51 -11.56 13.29
C CYS A 10 -4.95 -11.29 13.78
N ALA A 11 -5.65 -10.30 13.24
CA ALA A 11 -7.03 -9.98 13.61
C ALA A 11 -8.02 -11.05 13.13
N ALA A 12 -7.81 -11.60 11.93
CA ALA A 12 -8.60 -12.69 11.39
C ALA A 12 -8.27 -14.01 12.10
N GLN A 13 -9.28 -14.89 12.26
CA GLN A 13 -9.10 -16.19 12.91
C GLN A 13 -8.11 -17.04 12.11
N GLY A 14 -7.30 -17.85 12.85
CA GLY A 14 -6.41 -18.83 12.25
C GLY A 14 -5.14 -18.26 11.64
N PHE A 15 -4.81 -16.98 11.85
CA PHE A 15 -3.54 -16.42 11.42
C PHE A 15 -2.60 -16.16 12.58
N ARG A 16 -1.34 -16.50 12.39
CA ARG A 16 -0.22 -16.24 13.28
C ARG A 16 0.86 -15.48 12.52
N ALA A 17 1.59 -14.63 13.20
CA ALA A 17 2.68 -13.88 12.60
C ALA A 17 3.91 -13.85 13.51
N ALA A 18 5.05 -13.55 12.94
CA ALA A 18 6.30 -13.28 13.65
C ALA A 18 7.18 -12.31 12.85
N GLY A 19 8.06 -11.63 13.54
CA GLY A 19 9.11 -10.82 12.92
C GLY A 19 10.39 -10.89 13.74
N LEU A 20 11.52 -11.12 13.07
CA LEU A 20 12.83 -11.32 13.70
C LEU A 20 13.91 -10.54 12.93
N HIS A 21 15.00 -10.21 13.61
CA HIS A 21 16.23 -9.79 12.98
C HIS A 21 17.15 -11.00 12.79
N VAL A 22 17.42 -11.36 11.53
CA VAL A 22 18.30 -12.50 11.20
C VAL A 22 19.62 -12.05 10.55
N GLY A 23 19.79 -10.74 10.31
CA GLY A 23 21.03 -10.18 9.76
C GLY A 23 21.00 -9.88 8.26
N VAL A 24 19.84 -9.76 7.64
CA VAL A 24 19.71 -9.21 6.28
C VAL A 24 20.12 -7.73 6.29
N LYS A 25 19.65 -6.96 7.27
CA LYS A 25 20.04 -5.57 7.53
C LYS A 25 21.37 -5.55 8.33
N THR A 26 22.48 -5.44 7.64
CA THR A 26 23.81 -5.51 8.26
C THR A 26 24.19 -4.29 9.09
N HIS A 27 23.62 -3.12 8.77
CA HIS A 27 23.96 -1.85 9.41
C HIS A 27 22.99 -1.45 10.52
N ASN A 28 21.90 -2.19 10.73
CA ASN A 28 20.87 -1.86 11.72
C ASN A 28 20.36 -3.11 12.45
N VAL A 29 21.19 -3.61 13.37
CA VAL A 29 20.91 -4.83 14.14
C VAL A 29 19.71 -4.73 15.09
N ASN A 30 19.19 -3.51 15.33
CA ASN A 30 18.02 -3.30 16.17
C ASN A 30 16.70 -3.39 15.38
N LYS A 31 16.75 -3.37 14.05
CA LYS A 31 15.56 -3.48 13.22
C LYS A 31 15.33 -4.92 12.77
N LYS A 32 14.11 -5.42 12.98
CA LYS A 32 13.66 -6.69 12.40
C LYS A 32 13.78 -6.65 10.87
N ASP A 33 14.04 -7.79 10.24
CA ASP A 33 14.31 -7.87 8.80
C ASP A 33 13.68 -9.07 8.08
N VAL A 34 13.08 -10.01 8.82
CA VAL A 34 12.28 -11.10 8.24
C VAL A 34 10.96 -11.23 8.97
N ALA A 35 9.87 -11.28 8.21
CA ALA A 35 8.51 -11.55 8.66
C ALA A 35 8.03 -12.92 8.17
N LEU A 36 7.24 -13.61 8.98
CA LEU A 36 6.55 -14.82 8.63
C LEU A 36 5.08 -14.69 9.07
N ILE A 37 4.14 -14.91 8.14
CA ILE A 37 2.69 -14.92 8.38
C ILE A 37 2.18 -16.29 7.97
N VAL A 38 1.45 -16.98 8.85
CA VAL A 38 1.03 -18.35 8.65
C VAL A 38 -0.45 -18.51 8.96
N SER A 39 -1.16 -19.23 8.11
CA SER A 39 -2.53 -19.66 8.37
C SER A 39 -2.56 -21.09 8.93
N ASP A 40 -3.45 -21.34 9.88
CA ASP A 40 -3.69 -22.68 10.44
C ASP A 40 -4.46 -23.59 9.45
N ALA A 41 -5.11 -23.01 8.44
CA ALA A 41 -5.83 -23.72 7.37
C ALA A 41 -5.36 -23.27 5.99
N ASP A 42 -5.65 -24.08 4.97
CA ASP A 42 -5.40 -23.71 3.58
C ASP A 42 -6.21 -22.47 3.20
N CYS A 43 -5.59 -21.52 2.48
CA CYS A 43 -6.22 -20.30 2.07
C CYS A 43 -6.52 -20.28 0.57
N ALA A 44 -7.67 -19.74 0.18
CA ALA A 44 -7.77 -19.08 -1.10
C ALA A 44 -6.84 -17.86 -1.08
N ALA A 45 -6.08 -17.64 -2.14
CA ALA A 45 -5.06 -16.60 -2.17
C ALA A 45 -5.03 -15.89 -3.53
N ALA A 46 -4.80 -14.59 -3.49
CA ALA A 46 -4.60 -13.77 -4.68
C ALA A 46 -3.55 -12.69 -4.42
N ALA A 47 -2.93 -12.20 -5.49
CA ALA A 47 -2.02 -11.07 -5.43
C ALA A 47 -2.11 -10.19 -6.67
N VAL A 48 -1.82 -8.90 -6.49
CA VAL A 48 -1.50 -7.95 -7.56
C VAL A 48 -0.05 -7.51 -7.42
N PHE A 49 0.60 -7.23 -8.56
CA PHE A 49 2.05 -7.01 -8.63
C PHE A 49 2.37 -5.78 -9.46
N THR A 50 3.55 -5.23 -9.28
CA THR A 50 4.07 -4.13 -10.10
C THR A 50 3.97 -4.39 -11.60
N THR A 51 3.63 -3.35 -12.34
CA THR A 51 3.70 -3.33 -13.81
C THR A 51 5.09 -2.94 -14.33
N ASN A 52 6.03 -2.56 -13.44
CA ASN A 52 7.40 -2.29 -13.84
C ASN A 52 7.97 -3.47 -14.67
N VAL A 53 8.62 -3.17 -15.76
CA VAL A 53 9.24 -4.19 -16.63
C VAL A 53 10.38 -4.89 -15.90
N VAL A 54 11.12 -4.16 -15.06
CA VAL A 54 12.18 -4.70 -14.19
C VAL A 54 11.53 -5.25 -12.93
N LYS A 55 11.23 -6.55 -12.91
CA LYS A 55 10.58 -7.23 -11.79
C LYS A 55 11.60 -7.96 -10.92
N ALA A 56 11.44 -7.83 -9.60
CA ALA A 56 12.24 -8.59 -8.64
C ALA A 56 11.93 -10.09 -8.71
N ALA A 57 12.92 -10.91 -8.42
CA ALA A 57 12.82 -12.36 -8.46
C ALA A 57 11.68 -12.96 -7.59
N PRO A 58 11.39 -12.47 -6.37
CA PRO A 58 10.27 -12.94 -5.57
C PRO A 58 8.93 -12.89 -6.29
N ILE A 59 8.72 -11.91 -7.18
CA ILE A 59 7.46 -11.79 -7.95
C ILE A 59 7.25 -13.00 -8.85
N HIS A 60 8.31 -13.47 -9.52
CA HIS A 60 8.23 -14.63 -10.42
C HIS A 60 7.88 -15.90 -9.63
N VAL A 61 8.52 -16.10 -8.48
CA VAL A 61 8.30 -17.25 -7.62
C VAL A 61 6.88 -17.22 -7.02
N THR A 62 6.47 -16.09 -6.46
CA THR A 62 5.12 -15.93 -5.88
C THR A 62 4.01 -16.10 -6.92
N LYS A 63 4.19 -15.59 -8.15
CA LYS A 63 3.24 -15.84 -9.25
C LYS A 63 3.12 -17.31 -9.61
N ALA A 64 4.25 -18.04 -9.63
CA ALA A 64 4.24 -19.47 -9.92
C ALA A 64 3.52 -20.26 -8.81
N HIS A 65 3.77 -19.95 -7.54
CA HIS A 65 3.13 -20.59 -6.39
C HIS A 65 1.63 -20.29 -6.32
N LEU A 66 1.20 -19.09 -6.73
CA LEU A 66 -0.23 -18.69 -6.79
C LEU A 66 -0.99 -19.25 -8.00
N ALA A 67 -0.38 -20.04 -8.87
CA ALA A 67 -1.04 -20.54 -10.08
C ALA A 67 -2.30 -21.37 -9.79
N ASN A 68 -2.36 -22.02 -8.62
CA ASN A 68 -3.52 -22.80 -8.15
C ASN A 68 -4.52 -21.98 -7.30
N GLY A 69 -4.27 -20.68 -7.08
CA GLY A 69 -5.08 -19.79 -6.25
C GLY A 69 -5.06 -20.11 -4.75
N ARG A 70 -4.02 -20.80 -4.26
CA ARG A 70 -3.92 -21.26 -2.85
C ARG A 70 -2.57 -20.92 -2.25
N ALA A 71 -2.55 -20.74 -0.92
CA ALA A 71 -1.33 -20.60 -0.13
C ALA A 71 -1.59 -20.92 1.36
N ARG A 72 -0.53 -21.08 2.13
CA ARG A 72 -0.54 -21.29 3.59
C ARG A 72 0.21 -20.22 4.36
N ALA A 73 1.23 -19.63 3.73
CA ALA A 73 2.10 -18.69 4.42
C ALA A 73 2.69 -17.63 3.49
N VAL A 74 3.18 -16.57 4.12
CA VAL A 74 3.99 -15.54 3.47
C VAL A 74 5.28 -15.38 4.25
N VAL A 75 6.42 -15.46 3.56
CA VAL A 75 7.73 -15.08 4.09
C VAL A 75 8.22 -13.81 3.36
N ALA A 76 8.65 -12.81 4.11
CA ALA A 76 9.12 -11.56 3.53
C ALA A 76 10.40 -11.09 4.22
N ASN A 77 11.37 -10.60 3.45
CA ASN A 77 12.54 -9.92 3.99
C ASN A 77 12.56 -8.44 3.62
N SER A 78 13.16 -7.64 4.49
CA SER A 78 13.54 -6.26 4.21
C SER A 78 15.05 -6.05 4.33
N GLY A 79 15.56 -4.98 3.69
CA GLY A 79 17.00 -4.67 3.60
C GLY A 79 17.64 -5.06 2.27
N ASN A 80 17.06 -6.02 1.54
CA ASN A 80 17.50 -6.44 0.21
C ASN A 80 16.29 -6.75 -0.66
N ALA A 81 16.20 -6.13 -1.83
CA ALA A 81 15.08 -6.27 -2.75
C ALA A 81 15.07 -7.59 -3.53
N ASN A 82 16.17 -8.32 -3.55
CA ASN A 82 16.36 -9.50 -4.41
C ASN A 82 15.96 -9.22 -5.88
N ALA A 83 16.32 -8.04 -6.35
CA ALA A 83 16.07 -7.53 -7.69
C ALA A 83 17.40 -7.23 -8.40
N CYS A 84 17.48 -7.54 -9.70
CA CYS A 84 18.67 -7.32 -10.53
C CYS A 84 19.94 -7.93 -9.93
N ALA A 85 19.83 -9.03 -9.21
CA ALA A 85 20.92 -9.70 -8.51
C ALA A 85 21.08 -11.15 -8.99
N PRO A 86 22.30 -11.71 -8.93
CA PRO A 86 22.53 -13.13 -9.24
C PRO A 86 21.72 -14.04 -8.32
N LEU A 87 21.32 -15.20 -8.86
CA LEU A 87 20.59 -16.26 -8.11
C LEU A 87 19.27 -15.80 -7.47
N GLY A 88 18.65 -14.72 -7.99
CA GLY A 88 17.48 -14.12 -7.36
C GLY A 88 16.32 -15.10 -7.15
N GLU A 89 15.91 -15.83 -8.19
CA GLU A 89 14.82 -16.82 -8.09
C GLU A 89 15.21 -18.03 -7.24
N GLU A 90 16.46 -18.49 -7.32
CA GLU A 90 16.97 -19.56 -6.47
C GLU A 90 16.89 -19.15 -4.99
N ASN A 91 17.36 -17.95 -4.66
CA ASN A 91 17.29 -17.43 -3.30
C ASN A 91 15.84 -17.26 -2.81
N ALA A 92 14.93 -16.80 -3.65
CA ALA A 92 13.51 -16.70 -3.31
C ALA A 92 12.89 -18.08 -3.03
N LYS A 93 13.19 -19.10 -3.86
CA LYS A 93 12.76 -20.49 -3.63
C LYS A 93 13.36 -21.08 -2.35
N ARG A 94 14.61 -20.77 -2.02
CA ARG A 94 15.25 -21.19 -0.76
C ARG A 94 14.54 -20.58 0.46
N MET A 95 14.12 -19.31 0.39
CA MET A 95 13.29 -18.71 1.45
C MET A 95 11.98 -19.47 1.63
N CYS A 96 11.28 -19.79 0.53
CA CYS A 96 10.03 -20.59 0.60
C CYS A 96 10.29 -21.98 1.22
N ALA A 97 11.33 -22.67 0.78
CA ALA A 97 11.67 -24.01 1.28
C ALA A 97 12.03 -23.99 2.79
N ALA A 98 12.79 -22.98 3.24
CA ALA A 98 13.12 -22.83 4.66
C ALA A 98 11.87 -22.58 5.52
N ALA A 99 10.99 -21.66 5.09
CA ALA A 99 9.73 -21.40 5.77
C ALA A 99 8.81 -22.63 5.79
N ALA A 100 8.64 -23.28 4.64
CA ALA A 100 7.83 -24.49 4.51
C ALA A 100 8.28 -25.62 5.45
N LYS A 101 9.60 -25.85 5.53
CA LYS A 101 10.19 -26.83 6.44
C LYS A 101 9.88 -26.50 7.90
N ALA A 102 10.02 -25.22 8.29
CA ALA A 102 9.83 -24.78 9.66
C ALA A 102 8.37 -24.85 10.14
N ILE A 103 7.40 -24.67 9.21
CA ILE A 103 5.96 -24.71 9.53
C ILE A 103 5.25 -26.01 9.12
N GLY A 104 5.93 -26.90 8.41
CA GLY A 104 5.41 -28.21 8.02
C GLY A 104 4.38 -28.17 6.88
N CYS A 105 4.68 -27.45 5.78
CA CYS A 105 3.87 -27.42 4.55
C CYS A 105 4.72 -27.61 3.28
N GLY A 106 4.11 -27.56 2.09
CA GLY A 106 4.81 -27.55 0.81
C GLY A 106 5.52 -26.23 0.56
N ALA A 107 6.66 -26.24 -0.15
CA ALA A 107 7.36 -25.01 -0.49
C ALA A 107 6.53 -24.10 -1.42
N GLU A 108 5.75 -24.70 -2.28
CA GLU A 108 4.81 -24.05 -3.19
C GLU A 108 3.60 -23.41 -2.50
N ASP A 109 3.33 -23.78 -1.25
CA ASP A 109 2.27 -23.17 -0.42
C ASP A 109 2.75 -21.89 0.30
N VAL A 110 4.04 -21.54 0.16
CA VAL A 110 4.65 -20.35 0.76
C VAL A 110 4.85 -19.28 -0.31
N LEU A 111 4.30 -18.10 -0.10
CA LEU A 111 4.53 -16.92 -0.93
C LEU A 111 5.74 -16.14 -0.41
N VAL A 112 6.55 -15.56 -1.30
CA VAL A 112 7.76 -14.85 -0.93
C VAL A 112 7.76 -13.42 -1.44
N CYS A 113 8.20 -12.49 -0.58
CA CYS A 113 8.39 -11.08 -0.91
C CYS A 113 9.74 -10.59 -0.37
N SER A 114 10.28 -9.57 -1.02
CA SER A 114 11.52 -8.90 -0.60
C SER A 114 11.38 -7.39 -0.83
N THR A 115 12.10 -6.59 -0.04
CA THR A 115 12.19 -5.14 -0.22
C THR A 115 13.52 -4.62 0.32
N GLY A 116 14.03 -3.53 -0.25
CA GLY A 116 15.29 -2.90 0.15
C GLY A 116 16.19 -2.58 -1.03
N VAL A 117 17.50 -2.74 -0.87
CA VAL A 117 18.49 -2.38 -1.88
C VAL A 117 18.43 -3.30 -3.11
N ILE A 118 18.48 -2.70 -4.30
CA ILE A 118 18.51 -3.36 -5.61
C ILE A 118 19.97 -3.65 -6.00
N GLY A 119 20.21 -4.74 -6.74
CA GLY A 119 21.51 -5.08 -7.33
C GLY A 119 22.50 -5.78 -6.39
N GLN A 120 22.11 -6.04 -5.15
CA GLN A 120 22.94 -6.80 -4.19
C GLN A 120 22.45 -8.24 -4.07
N THR A 121 23.39 -9.19 -3.97
CA THR A 121 23.06 -10.59 -3.72
C THR A 121 22.41 -10.75 -2.34
N LEU A 122 21.27 -11.41 -2.28
CA LEU A 122 20.58 -11.69 -1.03
C LEU A 122 21.39 -12.68 -0.17
N ARG A 123 21.59 -12.35 1.08
CA ARG A 123 22.23 -13.24 2.08
C ARG A 123 21.20 -14.27 2.58
N VAL A 124 20.74 -15.14 1.69
CA VAL A 124 19.66 -16.10 1.99
C VAL A 124 20.03 -17.09 3.09
N ASN A 125 21.31 -17.40 3.26
CA ASN A 125 21.80 -18.29 4.32
C ASN A 125 21.42 -17.80 5.74
N VAL A 126 21.49 -16.47 6.01
CA VAL A 126 21.09 -15.97 7.34
C VAL A 126 19.58 -16.08 7.56
N ILE A 127 18.79 -16.04 6.48
CA ILE A 127 17.34 -16.27 6.56
C ILE A 127 17.05 -17.74 6.85
N GLU A 128 17.73 -18.65 6.18
CA GLU A 128 17.62 -20.10 6.42
C GLU A 128 17.99 -20.47 7.86
N GLU A 129 19.11 -19.94 8.36
CA GLU A 129 19.62 -20.18 9.72
C GLU A 129 18.65 -19.63 10.80
N GLY A 130 18.02 -18.47 10.55
CA GLY A 130 17.09 -17.84 11.49
C GLY A 130 15.64 -18.35 11.40
N MET A 131 15.31 -19.20 10.42
CA MET A 131 13.90 -19.54 10.13
C MET A 131 13.23 -20.37 11.22
N GLU A 132 13.95 -21.30 11.84
CA GLU A 132 13.41 -22.11 12.95
C GLU A 132 13.11 -21.25 14.17
N GLU A 133 13.99 -20.29 14.50
CA GLU A 133 13.74 -19.32 15.56
C GLU A 133 12.52 -18.45 15.23
N LEU A 134 12.46 -17.89 14.01
CA LEU A 134 11.32 -17.08 13.55
C LEU A 134 10.00 -17.87 13.66
N ALA A 135 9.98 -19.13 13.24
CA ALA A 135 8.80 -19.98 13.33
C ALA A 135 8.39 -20.29 14.77
N SER A 136 9.34 -20.39 15.70
CA SER A 136 9.06 -20.58 17.12
C SER A 136 8.39 -19.38 17.79
N LEU A 137 8.51 -18.18 17.19
CA LEU A 137 7.90 -16.93 17.65
C LEU A 137 6.49 -16.69 17.08
N LEU A 138 5.98 -17.61 16.24
CA LEU A 138 4.66 -17.46 15.63
C LEU A 138 3.55 -17.46 16.69
N GLU A 139 2.85 -16.35 16.78
CA GLU A 139 1.77 -16.13 17.74
C GLU A 139 0.57 -15.46 17.10
N ARG A 140 -0.62 -15.70 17.64
CA ARG A 140 -1.86 -14.98 17.29
C ARG A 140 -2.09 -13.85 18.28
N SER A 141 -1.40 -12.74 18.07
CA SER A 141 -1.54 -11.56 18.92
C SER A 141 -1.31 -10.26 18.12
N GLY A 142 -1.78 -9.13 18.67
CA GLY A 142 -1.45 -7.83 18.12
C GLY A 142 0.06 -7.55 18.14
N ALA A 143 0.77 -8.05 19.16
CA ALA A 143 2.23 -7.91 19.25
C ALA A 143 2.97 -8.69 18.14
N ALA A 144 2.47 -9.87 17.77
CA ALA A 144 3.01 -10.67 16.68
C ALA A 144 2.79 -10.00 15.32
N SER A 145 1.60 -9.44 15.09
CA SER A 145 1.30 -8.64 13.90
C SER A 145 2.19 -7.39 13.82
N ASP A 146 2.35 -6.66 14.94
CA ASP A 146 3.26 -5.53 15.08
C ASP A 146 4.71 -5.92 14.74
N ALA A 147 5.19 -7.06 15.23
CA ALA A 147 6.53 -7.56 14.93
C ALA A 147 6.72 -7.84 13.44
N ALA A 148 5.73 -8.43 12.76
CA ALA A 148 5.75 -8.66 11.32
C ALA A 148 5.72 -7.33 10.53
N ALA A 149 4.88 -6.37 10.96
CA ALA A 149 4.81 -5.05 10.34
C ALA A 149 6.17 -4.32 10.41
N HIS A 150 6.85 -4.35 11.56
CA HIS A 150 8.19 -3.77 11.70
C HIS A 150 9.26 -4.50 10.87
N ALA A 151 9.11 -5.82 10.68
CA ALA A 151 10.10 -6.62 9.94
C ALA A 151 10.10 -6.34 8.43
N ILE A 152 9.02 -5.80 7.87
CA ILE A 152 8.94 -5.44 6.45
C ILE A 152 9.30 -3.97 6.16
N MET A 153 9.43 -3.12 7.18
CA MET A 153 9.78 -1.69 7.02
C MET A 153 11.21 -1.52 6.49
N THR A 154 11.41 -0.46 5.72
CA THR A 154 12.74 -0.01 5.26
C THR A 154 13.03 1.41 5.75
N THR A 155 12.65 2.42 4.99
CA THR A 155 12.73 3.85 5.33
C THR A 155 11.50 4.35 6.07
N ASP A 156 10.47 3.52 6.20
CA ASP A 156 9.26 3.84 6.94
C ASP A 156 9.58 4.33 8.36
N THR A 157 8.89 5.39 8.80
CA THR A 157 9.04 5.95 10.16
C THR A 157 8.01 5.40 11.13
N VAL A 158 6.85 4.97 10.60
CA VAL A 158 5.77 4.35 11.36
C VAL A 158 5.29 3.06 10.68
N LYS A 159 4.88 2.08 11.48
CA LYS A 159 4.22 0.87 10.95
C LYS A 159 2.87 1.22 10.34
N LYS A 160 2.47 0.51 9.30
CA LYS A 160 1.14 0.59 8.70
C LYS A 160 0.42 -0.72 8.99
N GLU A 161 -0.57 -0.65 9.85
CA GLU A 161 -1.35 -1.78 10.34
C GLU A 161 -2.79 -1.35 10.57
N ALA A 162 -3.75 -2.16 10.15
CA ALA A 162 -5.17 -1.91 10.35
C ALA A 162 -5.98 -3.21 10.29
N ALA A 163 -7.16 -3.20 10.91
CA ALA A 163 -8.12 -4.29 10.81
C ALA A 163 -9.56 -3.78 10.86
N VAL A 164 -10.42 -4.51 10.19
CA VAL A 164 -11.88 -4.25 10.15
C VAL A 164 -12.65 -5.55 10.36
N GLU A 165 -13.90 -5.42 10.80
CA GLU A 165 -14.86 -6.51 10.76
C GLU A 165 -16.14 -6.08 10.04
N THR A 166 -16.80 -7.05 9.42
CA THR A 166 -18.10 -6.90 8.75
C THR A 166 -18.93 -8.17 8.92
N THR A 167 -20.17 -8.13 8.47
CA THR A 167 -21.05 -9.32 8.46
C THR A 167 -21.19 -9.85 7.03
N VAL A 168 -20.92 -11.13 6.83
CA VAL A 168 -21.07 -11.87 5.56
C VAL A 168 -21.87 -13.13 5.86
N GLY A 169 -23.00 -13.35 5.20
CA GLY A 169 -23.86 -14.51 5.42
C GLY A 169 -24.28 -14.69 6.89
N GLY A 170 -24.48 -13.58 7.61
CA GLY A 170 -24.81 -13.60 9.05
C GLY A 170 -23.66 -13.97 9.98
N LYS A 171 -22.41 -14.10 9.47
CA LYS A 171 -21.19 -14.37 10.25
C LYS A 171 -20.33 -13.13 10.35
N THR A 172 -19.65 -12.95 11.49
CA THR A 172 -18.62 -11.92 11.62
C THR A 172 -17.37 -12.36 10.89
N VAL A 173 -16.98 -11.60 9.88
CA VAL A 173 -15.76 -11.77 9.10
C VAL A 173 -14.78 -10.65 9.46
N ARG A 174 -13.53 -11.01 9.69
CA ARG A 174 -12.44 -10.07 9.97
C ARG A 174 -11.46 -10.02 8.82
N ILE A 175 -10.99 -8.81 8.53
CA ILE A 175 -9.96 -8.55 7.54
C ILE A 175 -8.90 -7.69 8.21
N GLY A 176 -7.67 -8.17 8.22
CA GLY A 176 -6.54 -7.42 8.79
C GLY A 176 -5.41 -7.30 7.80
N GLY A 177 -4.59 -6.27 7.93
CA GLY A 177 -3.48 -6.06 7.02
C GLY A 177 -2.33 -5.29 7.64
N ILE A 178 -1.14 -5.56 7.11
CA ILE A 178 0.07 -4.77 7.31
C ILE A 178 0.61 -4.32 5.97
N ALA A 179 1.19 -3.12 5.93
CA ALA A 179 1.81 -2.59 4.72
C ALA A 179 3.12 -1.86 5.04
N LYS A 180 3.99 -1.75 4.04
CA LYS A 180 5.18 -0.91 4.06
C LYS A 180 5.29 -0.13 2.76
N GLY A 181 5.83 1.06 2.87
CA GLY A 181 6.14 1.94 1.76
C GLY A 181 6.26 3.37 2.25
N SER A 182 7.34 4.05 1.84
CA SER A 182 7.69 5.42 2.22
C SER A 182 8.39 6.15 1.08
N GLY A 183 9.24 5.48 0.29
CA GLY A 183 9.86 5.94 -0.94
C GLY A 183 9.70 4.93 -2.07
N MET A 184 9.97 5.37 -3.31
CA MET A 184 9.69 4.65 -4.56
C MET A 184 8.20 4.25 -4.63
N ILE A 185 7.30 5.24 -4.40
CA ILE A 185 5.84 5.05 -4.31
C ILE A 185 5.13 5.84 -5.42
N HIS A 186 4.83 5.17 -6.52
CA HIS A 186 3.92 5.63 -7.57
C HIS A 186 3.25 4.40 -8.22
N PRO A 187 2.25 3.80 -7.55
CA PRO A 187 1.66 2.57 -8.02
C PRO A 187 0.93 2.72 -9.36
N ASN A 188 1.23 1.76 -10.24
CA ASN A 188 0.36 1.37 -11.31
C ASN A 188 0.20 -0.15 -11.18
N MET A 189 -0.74 -0.60 -10.32
CA MET A 189 -0.94 -1.97 -9.86
C MET A 189 0.07 -2.47 -8.80
N GLY A 190 0.62 -1.60 -7.96
CA GLY A 190 1.36 -1.91 -6.74
C GLY A 190 2.70 -1.16 -6.62
N THR A 191 2.95 -0.44 -5.51
CA THR A 191 4.27 0.14 -5.16
C THR A 191 4.55 -0.04 -3.67
N MET A 192 4.49 -1.29 -3.17
CA MET A 192 4.60 -1.53 -1.74
C MET A 192 4.63 -3.02 -1.45
N LEU A 193 4.86 -3.41 -0.23
CA LEU A 193 4.43 -4.72 0.25
C LEU A 193 3.20 -4.52 1.12
N CYS A 194 2.13 -5.23 0.80
CA CYS A 194 0.92 -5.29 1.61
C CYS A 194 0.47 -6.73 1.76
N PHE A 195 0.29 -7.15 2.99
CA PHE A 195 -0.17 -8.49 3.33
C PHE A 195 -1.50 -8.38 4.05
N ILE A 196 -2.52 -9.01 3.48
CA ILE A 196 -3.90 -8.98 3.97
C ILE A 196 -4.30 -10.41 4.33
N THR A 197 -4.94 -10.56 5.47
CA THR A 197 -5.49 -11.82 5.94
C THR A 197 -6.97 -11.67 6.22
N THR A 198 -7.75 -12.70 5.94
CA THR A 198 -9.17 -12.75 6.30
C THR A 198 -9.61 -14.16 6.63
N ASP A 199 -10.53 -14.26 7.57
CA ASP A 199 -11.20 -15.53 7.90
C ASP A 199 -12.45 -15.80 7.05
N CYS A 200 -12.74 -14.96 6.06
CA CYS A 200 -13.83 -15.15 5.11
C CYS A 200 -13.64 -16.42 4.26
N ALA A 201 -14.71 -17.19 4.07
CA ALA A 201 -14.77 -18.22 3.04
C ALA A 201 -15.15 -17.57 1.70
N ILE A 202 -14.19 -17.53 0.75
CA ILE A 202 -14.33 -16.92 -0.57
C ILE A 202 -13.49 -17.71 -1.57
N SER A 203 -13.99 -17.85 -2.82
CA SER A 203 -13.24 -18.57 -3.85
C SER A 203 -12.00 -17.80 -4.34
N PRO A 204 -10.99 -18.50 -4.90
CA PRO A 204 -9.80 -17.84 -5.45
C PRO A 204 -10.13 -16.83 -6.55
N GLU A 205 -11.15 -17.08 -7.36
CA GLU A 205 -11.60 -16.18 -8.42
C GLU A 205 -12.16 -14.89 -7.83
N MET A 206 -13.10 -15.03 -6.89
CA MET A 206 -13.76 -13.87 -6.28
C MET A 206 -12.81 -13.01 -5.44
N ILE A 207 -11.87 -13.63 -4.72
CA ILE A 207 -10.88 -12.85 -3.95
C ILE A 207 -9.89 -12.12 -4.87
N ARG A 208 -9.58 -12.68 -6.04
CA ARG A 208 -8.76 -12.01 -7.05
C ARG A 208 -9.47 -10.79 -7.62
N GLU A 209 -10.75 -10.91 -7.98
CA GLU A 209 -11.57 -9.79 -8.46
C GLU A 209 -11.65 -8.69 -7.40
N ALA A 210 -12.01 -9.06 -6.16
CA ALA A 210 -12.08 -8.11 -5.05
C ALA A 210 -10.75 -7.37 -4.82
N LEU A 211 -9.60 -8.06 -4.95
CA LEU A 211 -8.29 -7.44 -4.76
C LEU A 211 -7.94 -6.46 -5.89
N VAL A 212 -8.24 -6.79 -7.15
CA VAL A 212 -8.02 -5.91 -8.31
C VAL A 212 -8.83 -4.62 -8.16
N ASP A 213 -10.14 -4.75 -7.89
CA ASP A 213 -11.02 -3.60 -7.67
C ASP A 213 -10.57 -2.73 -6.50
N THR A 214 -10.15 -3.38 -5.42
CA THR A 214 -9.66 -2.69 -4.22
C THR A 214 -8.36 -1.95 -4.49
N ALA A 215 -7.40 -2.56 -5.20
CA ALA A 215 -6.13 -1.92 -5.55
C ALA A 215 -6.35 -0.67 -6.42
N HIS A 216 -7.33 -0.70 -7.32
CA HIS A 216 -7.68 0.44 -8.17
C HIS A 216 -8.12 1.67 -7.35
N VAL A 217 -8.93 1.47 -6.32
CA VAL A 217 -9.47 2.59 -5.52
C VAL A 217 -8.61 2.97 -4.30
N SER A 218 -7.51 2.27 -4.06
CA SER A 218 -6.64 2.47 -2.90
C SER A 218 -5.19 2.71 -3.31
N PHE A 219 -4.41 1.66 -3.46
CA PHE A 219 -2.97 1.75 -3.72
C PHE A 219 -2.64 2.45 -5.04
N ASN A 220 -3.43 2.24 -6.12
CA ASN A 220 -3.21 2.93 -7.40
C ASN A 220 -3.49 4.44 -7.35
N ARG A 221 -4.04 4.93 -6.24
CA ARG A 221 -4.36 6.35 -6.02
C ARG A 221 -3.37 7.09 -5.14
N ILE A 222 -2.21 6.49 -4.83
CA ILE A 222 -1.18 7.18 -4.06
C ILE A 222 0.07 7.51 -4.89
N SER A 223 0.84 8.52 -4.46
CA SER A 223 2.19 8.81 -4.96
C SER A 223 3.02 9.51 -3.91
N VAL A 224 4.27 9.08 -3.71
CA VAL A 224 5.26 9.79 -2.89
C VAL A 224 6.24 10.55 -3.79
N ASP A 225 6.88 9.91 -4.74
CA ASP A 225 7.99 10.45 -5.52
C ASP A 225 7.86 10.27 -7.05
N GLY A 226 6.81 9.60 -7.49
CA GLY A 226 6.59 9.35 -8.92
C GLY A 226 7.29 8.11 -9.47
N ASP A 227 8.06 7.39 -8.63
CA ASP A 227 8.83 6.22 -9.05
C ASP A 227 8.10 4.91 -8.75
N THR A 228 7.96 4.04 -9.77
CA THR A 228 7.33 2.73 -9.65
C THR A 228 8.38 1.67 -9.30
N SER A 229 8.18 1.00 -8.17
CA SER A 229 9.11 -0.01 -7.64
C SER A 229 9.17 -1.30 -8.47
N THR A 230 10.25 -2.05 -8.30
CA THR A 230 10.49 -3.37 -8.90
C THR A 230 9.83 -4.53 -8.12
N ASN A 231 9.37 -4.28 -6.87
CA ASN A 231 9.04 -5.34 -5.90
C ASN A 231 7.57 -5.39 -5.49
N ASP A 232 6.77 -4.44 -5.94
CA ASP A 232 5.44 -4.21 -5.40
C ASP A 232 4.56 -5.44 -5.45
N THR A 233 3.99 -5.76 -4.30
CA THR A 233 3.12 -6.91 -4.12
C THR A 233 2.07 -6.61 -3.06
N CYS A 234 0.79 -6.63 -3.45
CA CYS A 234 -0.32 -6.73 -2.52
C CYS A 234 -0.91 -8.11 -2.62
N LEU A 235 -0.95 -8.84 -1.53
CA LEU A 235 -1.51 -10.18 -1.49
C LEU A 235 -2.56 -10.33 -0.39
N VAL A 236 -3.50 -11.26 -0.59
CA VAL A 236 -4.55 -11.59 0.35
C VAL A 236 -4.63 -13.10 0.53
N LEU A 237 -4.78 -13.54 1.78
CA LEU A 237 -4.99 -14.91 2.20
C LEU A 237 -6.35 -15.02 2.90
N ALA A 238 -7.22 -15.93 2.45
CA ALA A 238 -8.55 -16.16 3.02
C ALA A 238 -8.72 -17.61 3.42
N ASN A 239 -8.82 -17.91 4.72
CA ASN A 239 -8.82 -19.27 5.25
C ASN A 239 -10.20 -19.86 5.58
N GLY A 240 -11.28 -19.09 5.45
CA GLY A 240 -12.65 -19.58 5.64
C GLY A 240 -13.08 -19.88 7.08
N LEU A 241 -12.27 -19.55 8.07
CA LEU A 241 -12.56 -19.91 9.47
C LEU A 241 -13.68 -19.11 10.13
N ALA A 242 -14.19 -18.04 9.48
CA ALA A 242 -15.38 -17.33 9.94
C ALA A 242 -16.66 -18.20 9.83
N GLY A 243 -16.65 -19.20 8.96
CA GLY A 243 -17.73 -20.17 8.80
C GLY A 243 -18.96 -19.60 8.07
N ASN A 244 -18.79 -18.57 7.25
CA ASN A 244 -19.77 -18.13 6.28
C ASN A 244 -19.85 -19.12 5.12
N GLU A 245 -20.93 -19.10 4.36
CA GLU A 245 -21.01 -19.81 3.09
C GLU A 245 -19.97 -19.24 2.13
N THR A 246 -19.31 -20.12 1.36
CA THR A 246 -18.24 -19.68 0.43
C THR A 246 -18.77 -18.74 -0.62
N ILE A 247 -18.24 -17.53 -0.70
CA ILE A 247 -18.56 -16.56 -1.75
C ILE A 247 -17.98 -17.07 -3.07
N THR A 248 -18.85 -17.40 -4.02
CA THR A 248 -18.48 -17.92 -5.36
C THR A 248 -19.00 -17.08 -6.51
N GLY A 249 -19.60 -15.93 -6.22
CA GLY A 249 -20.16 -14.98 -7.18
C GLY A 249 -20.53 -13.67 -6.55
N GLU A 250 -20.96 -12.73 -7.37
CA GLU A 250 -21.46 -11.43 -6.92
C GLU A 250 -22.77 -11.58 -6.13
N GLY A 251 -23.01 -10.67 -5.19
CA GLY A 251 -24.17 -10.64 -4.33
C GLY A 251 -23.93 -9.79 -3.08
N GLU A 252 -24.90 -9.78 -2.17
CA GLU A 252 -24.84 -8.96 -0.94
C GLU A 252 -23.63 -9.31 -0.08
N ASP A 253 -23.29 -10.59 0.06
CA ASP A 253 -22.16 -11.07 0.83
C ASP A 253 -20.82 -10.65 0.22
N TYR A 254 -20.70 -10.74 -1.11
CA TYR A 254 -19.53 -10.24 -1.84
C TYR A 254 -19.40 -8.72 -1.71
N ALA A 255 -20.50 -7.99 -1.88
CA ALA A 255 -20.49 -6.53 -1.74
C ALA A 255 -20.07 -6.09 -0.33
N ALA A 256 -20.56 -6.76 0.72
CA ALA A 256 -20.17 -6.47 2.10
C ALA A 256 -18.68 -6.78 2.38
N PHE A 257 -18.16 -7.88 1.83
CA PHE A 257 -16.74 -8.21 1.90
C PHE A 257 -15.88 -7.18 1.15
N LEU A 258 -16.27 -6.84 -0.08
CA LEU A 258 -15.54 -5.89 -0.93
C LEU A 258 -15.50 -4.48 -0.30
N GLU A 259 -16.60 -4.00 0.28
CA GLU A 259 -16.64 -2.73 1.00
C GLU A 259 -15.62 -2.71 2.16
N ALA A 260 -15.58 -3.78 2.96
CA ALA A 260 -14.67 -3.89 4.08
C ALA A 260 -13.20 -3.95 3.63
N LEU A 261 -12.90 -4.72 2.57
CA LEU A 261 -11.57 -4.80 1.98
C LEU A 261 -11.11 -3.46 1.41
N LYS A 262 -11.99 -2.74 0.69
CA LYS A 262 -11.73 -1.38 0.19
C LYS A 262 -11.43 -0.40 1.32
N ALA A 263 -12.23 -0.41 2.39
CA ALA A 263 -12.01 0.46 3.54
C ALA A 263 -10.62 0.23 4.18
N LEU A 264 -10.24 -1.03 4.41
CA LEU A 264 -8.94 -1.41 4.94
C LEU A 264 -7.80 -0.89 4.05
N CYS A 265 -7.86 -1.19 2.74
CA CYS A 265 -6.79 -0.86 1.81
C CYS A 265 -6.65 0.65 1.58
N VAL A 266 -7.75 1.40 1.53
CA VAL A 266 -7.70 2.88 1.46
C VAL A 266 -7.01 3.45 2.70
N ARG A 267 -7.30 2.92 3.90
CA ARG A 267 -6.61 3.36 5.12
C ARG A 267 -5.12 3.08 5.07
N LEU A 268 -4.70 1.86 4.68
CA LEU A 268 -3.28 1.52 4.54
C LEU A 268 -2.58 2.36 3.47
N ALA A 269 -3.23 2.62 2.34
CA ALA A 269 -2.71 3.48 1.28
C ALA A 269 -2.49 4.93 1.75
N ARG A 270 -3.45 5.50 2.47
CA ARG A 270 -3.30 6.85 3.07
C ARG A 270 -2.18 6.91 4.11
N MET A 271 -2.04 5.86 4.93
CA MET A 271 -0.92 5.77 5.90
C MET A 271 0.44 5.75 5.18
N MET A 272 0.55 5.07 4.03
CA MET A 272 1.78 5.09 3.21
C MET A 272 2.06 6.46 2.61
N ALA A 273 1.05 7.11 2.04
CA ALA A 273 1.21 8.47 1.49
C ALA A 273 1.62 9.48 2.57
N LYS A 274 1.04 9.38 3.78
CA LYS A 274 1.36 10.25 4.91
C LYS A 274 2.79 10.06 5.44
N ASP A 275 3.29 8.82 5.44
CA ASP A 275 4.65 8.46 5.89
C ASP A 275 5.66 8.48 4.72
N GLY A 276 5.43 9.30 3.70
CA GLY A 276 6.41 9.50 2.63
C GLY A 276 7.75 9.98 3.18
N GLU A 277 8.87 9.57 2.55
CA GLU A 277 10.22 9.89 3.02
C GLU A 277 10.41 11.39 3.25
N GLY A 278 10.62 11.78 4.51
CA GLY A 278 10.80 13.16 4.92
C GLY A 278 9.55 14.04 4.83
N ALA A 279 8.37 13.48 4.55
CA ALA A 279 7.14 14.25 4.40
C ALA A 279 6.67 14.89 5.71
N ARG A 280 5.99 16.02 5.58
CA ARG A 280 5.32 16.74 6.67
C ARG A 280 3.82 16.76 6.52
N HIS A 281 3.33 16.81 5.27
CA HIS A 281 1.92 16.95 4.95
C HIS A 281 1.41 15.75 4.16
N LEU A 282 0.26 15.20 4.55
CA LEU A 282 -0.55 14.38 3.66
C LEU A 282 -1.30 15.32 2.70
N ILE A 283 -1.14 15.10 1.41
CA ILE A 283 -1.88 15.81 0.37
C ILE A 283 -3.01 14.91 -0.11
N THR A 284 -4.24 15.37 0.01
CA THR A 284 -5.41 14.76 -0.62
C THR A 284 -5.82 15.61 -1.81
N CYS A 285 -5.84 15.06 -3.02
CA CYS A 285 -6.37 15.76 -4.20
C CYS A 285 -7.68 15.09 -4.63
N THR A 286 -8.76 15.86 -4.57
CA THR A 286 -10.10 15.45 -5.03
C THR A 286 -10.44 16.22 -6.29
N VAL A 287 -10.58 15.49 -7.41
CA VAL A 287 -11.06 16.01 -8.70
C VAL A 287 -12.52 15.57 -8.85
N ALA A 288 -13.44 16.52 -9.01
CA ALA A 288 -14.87 16.28 -9.19
C ALA A 288 -15.39 17.00 -10.44
N GLY A 289 -16.46 16.47 -11.02
CA GLY A 289 -17.06 17.02 -12.23
C GLY A 289 -16.27 16.70 -13.51
N ALA A 290 -15.49 15.62 -13.51
CA ALA A 290 -14.81 15.11 -14.69
C ALA A 290 -15.77 14.30 -15.60
N LYS A 291 -15.35 14.06 -16.85
CA LYS A 291 -16.13 13.26 -17.81
C LYS A 291 -16.32 11.80 -17.37
N ASP A 292 -15.30 11.22 -16.74
CA ASP A 292 -15.27 9.86 -16.20
C ASP A 292 -14.27 9.75 -15.04
N GLU A 293 -14.29 8.63 -14.31
CA GLU A 293 -13.44 8.39 -13.14
C GLU A 293 -11.96 8.23 -13.50
N GLU A 294 -11.64 7.67 -14.67
CA GLU A 294 -10.27 7.47 -15.14
C GLU A 294 -9.58 8.82 -15.40
N SER A 295 -10.27 9.75 -16.04
CA SER A 295 -9.81 11.11 -16.24
C SER A 295 -9.62 11.86 -14.93
N ALA A 296 -10.57 11.74 -14.00
CA ALA A 296 -10.47 12.32 -12.67
C ALA A 296 -9.23 11.77 -11.93
N GLN A 297 -8.99 10.47 -12.01
CA GLN A 297 -7.82 9.81 -11.38
C GLN A 297 -6.51 10.27 -12.02
N THR A 298 -6.43 10.31 -13.34
CA THR A 298 -5.23 10.74 -14.07
C THR A 298 -4.85 12.16 -13.70
N ILE A 299 -5.82 13.08 -13.68
CA ILE A 299 -5.60 14.46 -13.28
C ILE A 299 -5.19 14.57 -11.80
N ALA A 300 -5.91 13.92 -10.90
CA ALA A 300 -5.58 13.95 -9.47
C ALA A 300 -4.18 13.38 -9.20
N LYS A 301 -3.80 12.26 -9.85
CA LYS A 301 -2.44 11.70 -9.78
C LYS A 301 -1.39 12.66 -10.31
N SER A 302 -1.64 13.35 -11.42
CA SER A 302 -0.73 14.36 -11.97
C SER A 302 -0.48 15.49 -10.95
N VAL A 303 -1.53 15.96 -10.28
CA VAL A 303 -1.41 17.04 -9.28
C VAL A 303 -0.58 16.60 -8.08
N ILE A 304 -0.87 15.44 -7.47
CA ILE A 304 -0.14 14.95 -6.29
C ILE A 304 1.30 14.51 -6.60
N SER A 305 1.62 14.21 -7.87
CA SER A 305 2.96 13.81 -8.31
C SER A 305 3.80 14.99 -8.76
N SER A 306 3.20 16.18 -8.95
CA SER A 306 3.89 17.38 -9.40
C SER A 306 4.89 17.88 -8.36
N THR A 307 6.19 17.83 -8.68
CA THR A 307 7.25 18.35 -7.81
C THR A 307 7.01 19.79 -7.38
N LEU A 308 6.51 20.63 -8.30
CA LEU A 308 6.22 22.04 -8.00
C LEU A 308 5.02 22.19 -7.05
N THR A 309 3.97 21.39 -7.22
CA THR A 309 2.82 21.37 -6.30
C THR A 309 3.25 20.89 -4.91
N LYS A 310 4.01 19.80 -4.83
CA LYS A 310 4.55 19.26 -3.57
C LYS A 310 5.43 20.28 -2.85
N ALA A 311 6.29 20.99 -3.58
CA ALA A 311 7.14 22.06 -3.02
C ALA A 311 6.32 23.27 -2.57
N ALA A 312 5.22 23.61 -3.23
CA ALA A 312 4.33 24.70 -2.79
C ALA A 312 3.66 24.33 -1.45
N ILE A 313 3.12 23.11 -1.31
CA ILE A 313 2.54 22.66 -0.06
C ILE A 313 3.58 22.68 1.07
N PHE A 314 4.79 22.18 0.82
CA PHE A 314 5.89 22.26 1.81
C PHE A 314 6.18 23.70 2.27
N GLY A 315 6.11 24.66 1.33
CA GLY A 315 6.29 26.09 1.61
C GLY A 315 5.04 26.80 2.14
N CYS A 316 3.93 26.10 2.36
CA CYS A 316 2.62 26.67 2.69
C CYS A 316 2.20 27.79 1.70
N ASP A 317 2.50 27.60 0.42
CA ASP A 317 2.14 28.48 -0.70
C ASP A 317 0.87 27.98 -1.42
N ALA A 318 -0.20 28.75 -1.37
CA ALA A 318 -1.48 28.42 -2.02
C ALA A 318 -1.42 28.57 -3.56
N ASN A 319 -0.44 27.92 -4.17
CA ASN A 319 -0.07 28.06 -5.57
C ASN A 319 -1.00 27.29 -6.51
N TRP A 320 -2.21 27.81 -6.72
CA TRP A 320 -3.19 27.26 -7.65
C TRP A 320 -2.68 27.16 -9.10
N GLY A 321 -1.78 28.04 -9.51
CA GLY A 321 -1.19 28.00 -10.85
C GLY A 321 -0.37 26.73 -11.10
N ARG A 322 0.33 26.21 -10.09
CA ARG A 322 1.03 24.92 -10.16
C ARG A 322 0.06 23.75 -10.23
N VAL A 323 -1.09 23.85 -9.56
CA VAL A 323 -2.16 22.83 -9.66
C VAL A 323 -2.70 22.78 -11.08
N LEU A 324 -3.11 23.92 -11.67
CA LEU A 324 -3.59 23.98 -13.06
C LEU A 324 -2.52 23.52 -14.05
N CYS A 325 -1.26 23.89 -13.85
CA CYS A 325 -0.15 23.42 -14.68
C CYS A 325 -0.04 21.90 -14.65
N ALA A 326 -0.13 21.28 -13.46
CA ALA A 326 -0.08 19.82 -13.29
C ALA A 326 -1.29 19.12 -13.95
N MET A 327 -2.47 19.72 -13.89
CA MET A 327 -3.63 19.24 -14.62
C MET A 327 -3.39 19.30 -16.14
N GLY A 328 -2.86 20.42 -16.65
CA GLY A 328 -2.68 20.68 -18.07
C GLY A 328 -1.70 19.76 -18.79
N TYR A 329 -0.72 19.17 -18.07
CA TYR A 329 0.18 18.17 -18.64
C TYR A 329 -0.16 16.72 -18.26
N SER A 330 -1.31 16.48 -17.65
CA SER A 330 -1.75 15.13 -17.24
C SER A 330 -1.96 14.16 -18.41
N GLY A 331 -2.13 14.69 -19.62
CA GLY A 331 -2.51 13.92 -20.82
C GLY A 331 -4.02 13.88 -21.06
N GLU A 332 -4.83 14.38 -20.10
CA GLU A 332 -6.27 14.50 -20.26
C GLU A 332 -6.65 15.83 -20.92
N GLU A 333 -7.67 15.78 -21.78
CA GLU A 333 -8.27 16.98 -22.38
C GLU A 333 -9.41 17.49 -21.47
N PHE A 334 -9.39 18.78 -21.19
CA PHE A 334 -10.45 19.46 -20.42
C PHE A 334 -10.48 20.97 -20.76
N ASP A 335 -11.58 21.65 -20.43
CA ASP A 335 -11.74 23.10 -20.60
C ASP A 335 -11.20 23.83 -19.36
N PRO A 336 -10.03 24.49 -19.43
CA PRO A 336 -9.45 25.18 -18.29
C PRO A 336 -10.32 26.34 -17.79
N ASP A 337 -11.17 26.95 -18.62
CA ASP A 337 -12.07 28.05 -18.22
C ASP A 337 -13.27 27.57 -17.37
N LYS A 338 -13.41 26.26 -17.13
CA LYS A 338 -14.41 25.67 -16.23
C LYS A 338 -13.84 25.20 -14.89
N VAL A 339 -12.51 25.28 -14.72
CA VAL A 339 -11.84 24.72 -13.54
C VAL A 339 -11.90 25.67 -12.35
N ASP A 340 -12.38 25.18 -11.22
CA ASP A 340 -12.26 25.81 -9.92
C ASP A 340 -11.26 25.06 -9.04
N VAL A 341 -10.47 25.78 -8.23
CA VAL A 341 -9.52 25.20 -7.27
C VAL A 341 -9.70 25.84 -5.90
N ALA A 342 -9.74 25.02 -4.86
CA ALA A 342 -9.69 25.44 -3.48
C ALA A 342 -8.70 24.59 -2.67
N PHE A 343 -8.13 25.17 -1.62
CA PHE A 343 -7.40 24.44 -0.59
C PHE A 343 -8.25 24.32 0.68
N ALA A 344 -8.17 23.17 1.35
CA ALA A 344 -8.91 22.92 2.56
C ALA A 344 -8.08 22.12 3.57
N SER A 345 -8.40 22.26 4.85
CA SER A 345 -7.86 21.47 5.96
C SER A 345 -8.80 21.59 7.18
N ALA A 346 -8.38 21.10 8.34
CA ALA A 346 -9.08 21.32 9.60
C ALA A 346 -9.23 22.82 9.97
N ALA A 347 -8.35 23.69 9.46
CA ALA A 347 -8.38 25.14 9.68
C ALA A 347 -9.40 25.89 8.79
N GLY A 348 -10.04 25.23 7.83
CA GLY A 348 -11.06 25.81 6.94
C GLY A 348 -10.88 25.48 5.46
N GLU A 349 -11.53 26.26 4.61
CA GLU A 349 -11.44 26.15 3.16
C GLU A 349 -11.26 27.54 2.54
N ILE A 350 -10.46 27.62 1.48
CA ILE A 350 -10.23 28.86 0.73
C ILE A 350 -10.24 28.60 -0.78
N PRO A 351 -11.19 29.18 -1.54
CA PRO A 351 -11.14 29.17 -3.00
C PRO A 351 -10.03 30.11 -3.47
N VAL A 352 -9.21 29.63 -4.40
CA VAL A 352 -8.04 30.35 -4.92
C VAL A 352 -8.10 30.54 -6.43
N CYS A 353 -8.92 29.75 -7.13
CA CYS A 353 -9.15 29.85 -8.57
C CYS A 353 -10.63 29.58 -8.88
N ARG A 354 -11.20 30.35 -9.80
CA ARG A 354 -12.54 30.14 -10.32
C ARG A 354 -12.55 30.34 -11.83
N GLN A 355 -13.15 29.39 -12.56
CA GLN A 355 -13.21 29.41 -14.02
C GLN A 355 -11.83 29.68 -14.65
N GLY A 356 -10.81 28.93 -14.18
CA GLY A 356 -9.44 29.01 -14.68
C GLY A 356 -8.67 30.28 -14.29
N ARG A 357 -9.24 31.15 -13.46
CA ARG A 357 -8.66 32.45 -13.10
C ARG A 357 -8.44 32.57 -11.60
N GLY A 358 -7.31 33.17 -11.23
CA GLY A 358 -7.00 33.42 -9.82
C GLY A 358 -7.98 34.39 -9.18
N LEU A 359 -8.27 34.12 -7.93
CA LEU A 359 -9.05 35.00 -7.07
C LEU A 359 -8.13 35.80 -6.15
N ASP A 360 -8.58 36.96 -5.72
CA ASP A 360 -8.00 37.59 -4.53
C ASP A 360 -8.49 36.81 -3.28
N PHE A 361 -7.57 36.39 -2.44
CA PHE A 361 -7.88 35.59 -1.26
C PHE A 361 -7.05 36.03 -0.05
N ASP A 362 -7.49 35.64 1.15
CA ASP A 362 -6.80 35.90 2.42
C ASP A 362 -5.56 34.99 2.54
N GLU A 363 -4.37 35.55 2.32
CA GLU A 363 -3.08 34.84 2.40
C GLU A 363 -2.81 34.28 3.81
N ASP A 364 -3.26 34.95 4.88
CA ASP A 364 -3.07 34.48 6.25
C ASP A 364 -3.97 33.27 6.53
N LEU A 365 -5.20 33.25 6.02
CA LEU A 365 -6.06 32.08 6.08
C LEU A 365 -5.50 30.93 5.25
N ALA A 366 -5.04 31.20 4.02
CA ALA A 366 -4.43 30.19 3.15
C ALA A 366 -3.23 29.55 3.85
N LYS A 367 -2.35 30.34 4.45
CA LYS A 367 -1.20 29.84 5.20
C LYS A 367 -1.60 28.96 6.40
N ARG A 368 -2.63 29.36 7.17
CA ARG A 368 -3.14 28.53 8.27
C ARG A 368 -3.66 27.18 7.76
N ILE A 369 -4.40 27.18 6.65
CA ILE A 369 -4.91 25.96 6.02
C ILE A 369 -3.77 25.03 5.60
N LEU A 370 -2.74 25.58 4.96
CA LEU A 370 -1.62 24.82 4.42
C LEU A 370 -0.56 24.41 5.48
N THR A 371 -0.68 24.89 6.71
CA THR A 371 0.20 24.49 7.83
C THR A 371 -0.30 23.23 8.55
N GLU A 372 -1.55 22.80 8.29
CA GLU A 372 -2.11 21.59 8.89
C GLU A 372 -1.46 20.32 8.34
N ASP A 373 -1.41 19.26 9.15
CA ASP A 373 -0.81 17.95 8.79
C ASP A 373 -1.46 17.28 7.57
N GLU A 374 -2.73 17.59 7.30
CA GLU A 374 -3.50 17.08 6.16
C GLU A 374 -4.07 18.26 5.38
N VAL A 375 -3.67 18.37 4.12
CA VAL A 375 -4.09 19.42 3.18
C VAL A 375 -4.87 18.80 2.04
N GLU A 376 -6.04 19.34 1.75
CA GLU A 376 -6.87 18.90 0.61
C GLU A 376 -6.79 19.94 -0.51
N ILE A 377 -6.52 19.48 -1.73
CA ILE A 377 -6.65 20.22 -2.99
C ILE A 377 -7.96 19.79 -3.62
N ARG A 378 -8.92 20.69 -3.68
CA ARG A 378 -10.24 20.48 -4.28
C ARG A 378 -10.28 21.09 -5.67
N VAL A 379 -10.52 20.24 -6.67
CA VAL A 379 -10.65 20.64 -8.07
C VAL A 379 -12.06 20.34 -8.55
N ARG A 380 -12.71 21.29 -9.20
CA ARG A 380 -13.97 21.12 -9.91
C ARG A 380 -13.74 21.39 -11.40
N MET A 381 -14.21 20.50 -12.26
CA MET A 381 -13.97 20.59 -13.71
C MET A 381 -15.18 21.05 -14.51
N GLY A 382 -16.41 20.82 -14.05
CA GLY A 382 -17.62 21.25 -14.74
C GLY A 382 -17.89 20.56 -16.07
N GLU A 383 -17.43 19.31 -16.25
CA GLU A 383 -17.53 18.53 -17.50
C GLU A 383 -18.40 17.28 -17.36
N GLY A 384 -18.74 16.88 -16.16
CA GLY A 384 -19.54 15.68 -15.85
C GLY A 384 -19.82 15.57 -14.36
N ASP A 385 -20.08 14.35 -13.90
CA ASP A 385 -20.41 14.03 -12.50
C ASP A 385 -19.39 13.10 -11.84
N ALA A 386 -18.40 12.64 -12.59
CA ALA A 386 -17.40 11.69 -12.08
C ALA A 386 -16.42 12.40 -11.13
N ALA A 387 -15.91 11.63 -10.16
CA ALA A 387 -14.95 12.12 -9.20
C ALA A 387 -13.93 11.05 -8.80
N CYS A 388 -12.73 11.49 -8.47
CA CYS A 388 -11.70 10.63 -7.90
C CYS A 388 -10.89 11.40 -6.85
N THR A 389 -10.44 10.66 -5.81
CA THR A 389 -9.55 11.18 -4.79
C THR A 389 -8.23 10.40 -4.83
N CYS A 390 -7.11 11.11 -4.88
CA CYS A 390 -5.76 10.58 -4.80
C CYS A 390 -5.00 11.18 -3.61
N TRP A 391 -4.02 10.44 -3.09
CA TRP A 391 -3.24 10.84 -1.91
C TRP A 391 -1.75 10.88 -2.23
N GLY A 392 -1.07 11.90 -1.74
CA GLY A 392 0.36 12.08 -1.83
C GLY A 392 0.92 12.75 -0.60
N CYS A 393 2.15 13.19 -0.67
CA CYS A 393 2.78 13.99 0.37
C CYS A 393 3.54 15.17 -0.26
N ASP A 394 3.93 16.14 0.56
CA ASP A 394 4.85 17.19 0.16
C ASP A 394 6.25 16.64 -0.16
N ILE A 395 7.14 17.48 -0.69
CA ILE A 395 8.55 17.17 -0.89
C ILE A 395 9.39 18.14 -0.06
N THR A 396 10.30 17.59 0.75
CA THR A 396 11.09 18.36 1.71
C THR A 396 12.58 18.21 1.46
N TYR A 397 13.41 18.98 2.16
CA TYR A 397 14.87 18.79 2.15
C TYR A 397 15.28 17.42 2.71
N ASP A 398 14.48 16.85 3.61
CA ASP A 398 14.77 15.55 4.20
C ASP A 398 14.60 14.42 3.17
N TYR A 399 13.68 14.55 2.20
CA TYR A 399 13.58 13.60 1.08
C TYR A 399 14.91 13.51 0.31
N ILE A 400 15.49 14.65 -0.06
CA ILE A 400 16.77 14.69 -0.77
C ILE A 400 17.89 14.09 0.08
N LYS A 401 17.94 14.41 1.38
CA LYS A 401 18.94 13.89 2.31
C LYS A 401 18.84 12.37 2.46
N ILE A 402 17.63 11.84 2.66
CA ILE A 402 17.40 10.39 2.81
C ILE A 402 17.86 9.65 1.53
N ASN A 403 17.45 10.14 0.35
CA ASN A 403 17.73 9.46 -0.91
C ASN A 403 19.16 9.70 -1.42
N GLY A 404 19.82 10.79 -1.04
CA GLY A 404 21.22 11.04 -1.35
C GLY A 404 22.18 10.10 -0.64
N ASP A 405 21.81 9.61 0.53
CA ASP A 405 22.62 8.72 1.38
C ASP A 405 22.07 7.27 1.45
N TYR A 406 21.05 6.93 0.64
CA TYR A 406 20.39 5.62 0.69
C TYR A 406 21.36 4.50 0.32
N ARG A 407 21.89 3.81 1.34
CA ARG A 407 22.77 2.63 1.26
C ARG A 407 22.44 1.66 2.41
N THR A 408 21.20 1.29 2.53
CA THR A 408 20.76 0.38 3.62
C THR A 408 21.30 -1.02 3.48
#